data_2ca0738fba1ac8a0367625fa233b3361
#
_entry.id   2ca0738fba1ac8a0367625fa233b3361
#
_cell.length_a   1.000
_cell.length_b   1.000
_cell.length_c   1.000
_cell.angle_alpha   90.00
_cell.angle_beta   90.00
_cell.angle_gamma   90.00
#
_symmetry.space_group_name_H-M   'P 1'
#
loop_
_entity.id
_entity.type
_entity.pdbx_description
1 polymer ?
#
loop_
_entity_poly.entity_id
_entity_poly.type
_entity_poly.pdbx_seq_one_letter_code
_entity_poly.pdbx_strand_id
1 'polypeptide(L)'
;MRSTLIFSVSALSAGLILIGSITNAADVELEHSSTASSAATDSALIAQPLGAVGPDVVVWDLQSYTNYSAAGGYDAYSIGTVSCNIGDEPLLWIPSNNQHPVIGQSMYRLAPGPNGHPRMEMIGQSWLKHGFCALSQSDCGPCQATSCSTLGINCSDPYTASRNGSQSTLGPKFEVNATTGVFSYPPANPVYSGSTARRLRVPQSMVTNVPSGSTFFVEGQYICPDDNPTQGGNGNNNMSFRGVNINNGGNIVGFTSETQLALPALYAWKAADPAVKYQRIGIPGMGQIIVASRSYDNEDGTWDYEYAIYNQNIDASIGRVLIPTDGDPVASSFGFACPEYHSGEPFEPTPWSNSSDASGIVFATESFEQNPNANAIRWGTTYNFRFTSPYPPTNGQIELDFFKETSEANLFALADIPDVPQDCVGDINGNGSVEFEDLLTLLSSWDSNSPEADLDGSGTVEFNDLLILLSVYGDC
;
A
#
# COMPACT_ATOMS: atom_id res chain seq x y z
N MET A 1 3.23 -52.35 -47.14
CA MET A 1 2.94 -53.68 -46.51
C MET A 1 2.29 -53.42 -45.19
N ARG A 2 1.06 -53.94 -45.08
CA ARG A 2 0.26 -54.23 -43.86
C ARG A 2 0.04 -53.08 -42.85
N SER A 3 -1.13 -52.46 -42.83
CA SER A 3 -2.47 -52.93 -42.38
C SER A 3 -2.47 -53.17 -40.86
N THR A 4 -3.35 -52.65 -40.01
CA THR A 4 -4.80 -52.62 -39.91
C THR A 4 -5.07 -52.37 -38.42
N LEU A 5 -6.05 -51.89 -37.84
CA LEU A 5 -7.49 -51.66 -37.85
C LEU A 5 -7.87 -50.97 -36.50
N ILE A 6 -8.65 -49.95 -36.47
CA ILE A 6 -10.06 -49.74 -36.15
C ILE A 6 -10.60 -50.57 -34.95
N PHE A 7 -11.17 -49.86 -33.92
CA PHE A 7 -12.55 -50.09 -33.47
C PHE A 7 -13.09 -48.91 -32.68
N SER A 8 -14.21 -48.40 -33.15
CA SER A 8 -15.16 -47.50 -32.50
C SER A 8 -16.22 -48.31 -31.73
N VAL A 9 -16.71 -47.79 -30.61
CA VAL A 9 -18.02 -48.16 -30.09
C VAL A 9 -18.73 -46.95 -29.55
N SER A 10 -19.83 -46.61 -30.21
CA SER A 10 -20.89 -45.68 -29.70
C SER A 10 -21.90 -46.47 -28.88
N ALA A 11 -22.45 -45.84 -27.85
CA ALA A 11 -23.75 -46.21 -27.29
C ALA A 11 -24.52 -45.02 -26.81
N LEU A 12 -25.67 -44.80 -27.42
CA LEU A 12 -26.80 -43.95 -27.03
C LEU A 12 -27.66 -44.66 -25.95
N SER A 13 -28.32 -43.87 -25.07
CA SER A 13 -29.73 -43.99 -24.69
C SER A 13 -30.05 -42.88 -23.65
N ALA A 14 -30.93 -41.94 -23.94
CA ALA A 14 -32.36 -41.83 -23.76
C ALA A 14 -32.77 -41.79 -22.27
N GLY A 15 -33.13 -40.67 -21.71
CA GLY A 15 -34.38 -39.94 -21.69
C GLY A 15 -35.29 -40.37 -20.54
N LEU A 16 -35.55 -39.47 -19.57
CA LEU A 16 -36.88 -39.37 -18.97
C LEU A 16 -37.11 -37.98 -18.35
N ILE A 17 -38.18 -37.34 -18.78
CA ILE A 17 -38.78 -36.13 -18.23
C ILE A 17 -39.71 -36.54 -17.08
N LEU A 18 -39.62 -35.86 -15.93
CA LEU A 18 -40.77 -35.82 -14.98
C LEU A 18 -40.93 -34.39 -14.45
N ILE A 19 -42.12 -33.85 -14.69
CA ILE A 19 -42.68 -32.61 -14.18
C ILE A 19 -43.30 -32.85 -12.82
N GLY A 20 -43.07 -31.94 -11.87
CA GLY A 20 -43.80 -32.01 -10.55
C GLY A 20 -43.55 -30.77 -9.70
N SER A 21 -44.42 -29.83 -9.82
CA SER A 21 -45.02 -28.80 -8.96
C SER A 21 -44.43 -28.42 -7.60
N ILE A 22 -44.12 -27.13 -7.46
CA ILE A 22 -44.42 -26.10 -6.43
C ILE A 22 -44.87 -26.58 -5.03
N THR A 23 -44.14 -26.17 -3.96
CA THR A 23 -44.70 -25.49 -2.75
C THR A 23 -43.58 -24.94 -1.85
N ASN A 24 -43.71 -23.61 -1.53
CA ASN A 24 -43.42 -22.85 -0.30
C ASN A 24 -42.05 -22.95 0.43
N ALA A 25 -41.44 -21.78 0.43
CA ALA A 25 -40.85 -21.00 1.55
C ALA A 25 -40.58 -21.70 2.89
N ALA A 26 -39.35 -21.65 3.33
CA ALA A 26 -38.82 -21.09 4.58
C ALA A 26 -37.39 -21.60 4.84
N ASP A 27 -36.64 -20.76 5.50
CA ASP A 27 -35.39 -21.03 6.20
C ASP A 27 -34.12 -21.20 5.33
N VAL A 28 -33.45 -20.05 5.13
CA VAL A 28 -32.05 -20.00 4.76
C VAL A 28 -31.24 -19.95 6.07
N GLU A 29 -30.81 -21.09 6.53
CA GLU A 29 -29.70 -21.19 7.48
C GLU A 29 -28.42 -20.80 6.75
N LEU A 30 -27.79 -19.70 7.21
CA LEU A 30 -26.44 -19.29 6.83
C LEU A 30 -25.44 -20.22 7.55
N GLU A 31 -25.11 -21.34 6.93
CA GLU A 31 -23.92 -22.08 7.34
C GLU A 31 -22.66 -21.27 6.94
N HIS A 32 -21.99 -20.74 7.97
CA HIS A 32 -20.62 -20.24 7.87
C HIS A 32 -19.68 -21.42 7.55
N SER A 33 -19.39 -21.64 6.29
CA SER A 33 -18.29 -22.51 5.88
C SER A 33 -17.01 -21.70 5.82
N SER A 34 -16.31 -21.63 6.92
CA SER A 34 -14.93 -21.13 7.00
C SER A 34 -13.95 -22.27 6.74
N THR A 35 -13.65 -22.57 5.50
CA THR A 35 -12.37 -23.20 5.07
C THR A 35 -12.24 -23.11 3.56
N ALA A 36 -11.62 -22.04 3.08
CA ALA A 36 -11.09 -21.99 1.71
C ALA A 36 -9.80 -21.18 1.67
N SER A 37 -8.70 -21.91 1.70
CA SER A 37 -7.47 -21.64 0.94
C SER A 37 -6.92 -20.22 0.95
N SER A 38 -6.12 -19.90 1.96
CA SER A 38 -5.29 -18.67 2.02
C SER A 38 -4.16 -18.61 0.97
N ALA A 39 -3.83 -19.70 0.30
CA ALA A 39 -2.72 -19.74 -0.66
C ALA A 39 -3.11 -19.30 -2.10
N ALA A 40 -4.38 -19.39 -2.48
CA ALA A 40 -4.83 -18.96 -3.81
C ALA A 40 -5.11 -17.44 -3.92
N THR A 41 -5.33 -16.78 -2.79
CA THR A 41 -5.58 -15.34 -2.72
C THR A 41 -4.31 -14.49 -2.84
N ASP A 42 -3.16 -14.98 -2.36
CA ASP A 42 -1.90 -14.21 -2.39
C ASP A 42 -1.34 -14.02 -3.82
N SER A 43 -1.43 -15.02 -4.69
CA SER A 43 -0.90 -14.89 -6.06
C SER A 43 -1.73 -13.97 -6.97
N ALA A 44 -3.05 -13.91 -6.76
CA ALA A 44 -3.93 -13.03 -7.54
C ALA A 44 -3.84 -11.56 -7.09
N LEU A 45 -3.39 -11.31 -5.85
CA LEU A 45 -3.23 -9.97 -5.27
C LEU A 45 -1.90 -9.30 -5.65
N ILE A 46 -0.93 -10.06 -6.17
CA ILE A 46 0.43 -9.60 -6.43
C ILE A 46 0.61 -9.11 -7.86
N ALA A 47 0.00 -9.76 -8.85
CA ALA A 47 0.16 -9.41 -10.25
C ALA A 47 -1.01 -8.56 -10.74
N GLN A 48 -0.73 -7.33 -11.18
CA GLN A 48 -1.69 -6.58 -12.00
C GLN A 48 -1.73 -7.19 -13.41
N PRO A 49 -2.90 -7.25 -14.06
CA PRO A 49 -2.96 -7.64 -15.46
C PRO A 49 -2.07 -6.72 -16.30
N LEU A 50 -1.29 -7.28 -17.20
CA LEU A 50 -0.57 -6.53 -18.22
C LEU A 50 -1.42 -6.51 -19.49
N GLY A 51 -1.62 -5.31 -20.07
CA GLY A 51 -2.40 -5.09 -21.28
C GLY A 51 -3.88 -4.86 -21.00
N ALA A 52 -4.26 -3.60 -20.86
CA ALA A 52 -5.64 -3.15 -20.74
C ALA A 52 -6.26 -2.84 -22.11
N VAL A 53 -7.57 -2.66 -22.14
CA VAL A 53 -8.28 -2.02 -23.27
C VAL A 53 -7.95 -0.53 -23.23
N GLY A 54 -7.51 0.01 -24.37
CA GLY A 54 -7.03 1.38 -24.49
C GLY A 54 -5.49 1.48 -24.37
N PRO A 55 -4.97 2.71 -24.21
CA PRO A 55 -3.55 2.94 -23.93
C PRO A 55 -3.16 2.34 -22.57
N ASP A 56 -1.98 1.73 -22.47
CA ASP A 56 -1.50 1.13 -21.22
C ASP A 56 0.03 1.19 -21.17
N VAL A 57 0.59 2.06 -20.33
CA VAL A 57 2.03 2.19 -20.17
C VAL A 57 2.54 1.37 -18.99
N VAL A 58 3.64 0.70 -19.18
CA VAL A 58 4.39 0.05 -18.10
C VAL A 58 5.85 0.54 -18.11
N VAL A 59 6.46 0.66 -16.94
CA VAL A 59 7.91 0.85 -16.83
C VAL A 59 8.57 -0.51 -17.08
N TRP A 60 8.99 -0.73 -18.35
CA TRP A 60 9.52 -2.00 -18.82
C TRP A 60 10.91 -2.31 -18.27
N ASP A 61 11.76 -1.29 -18.19
CA ASP A 61 13.10 -1.45 -17.60
C ASP A 61 13.61 -0.18 -16.92
N LEU A 62 14.40 -0.37 -15.87
CA LEU A 62 15.18 0.64 -15.17
C LEU A 62 16.66 0.38 -15.53
N GLN A 63 17.12 0.92 -16.67
CA GLN A 63 18.32 0.47 -17.40
C GLN A 63 19.62 1.17 -17.07
N SER A 64 19.59 2.35 -16.46
CA SER A 64 20.80 3.15 -16.19
C SER A 64 20.62 4.05 -14.99
N TYR A 65 21.71 4.55 -14.43
CA TYR A 65 21.70 5.52 -13.34
C TYR A 65 22.76 6.60 -13.57
N THR A 66 22.55 7.75 -12.93
CA THR A 66 23.54 8.84 -12.84
C THR A 66 23.60 9.31 -11.39
N ASN A 67 24.80 9.39 -10.85
CA ASN A 67 25.07 10.03 -9.57
C ASN A 67 25.45 11.50 -9.82
N TYR A 68 24.92 12.40 -9.01
CA TYR A 68 25.24 13.83 -9.06
C TYR A 68 26.00 14.24 -7.81
N SER A 69 26.66 15.41 -7.86
CA SER A 69 27.39 15.93 -6.70
C SER A 69 26.44 16.14 -5.52
N ALA A 70 26.82 15.63 -4.38
CA ALA A 70 26.11 15.85 -3.12
C ALA A 70 26.10 17.34 -2.74
N ALA A 71 25.04 17.78 -2.11
CA ALA A 71 24.90 19.14 -1.61
C ALA A 71 23.89 19.21 -0.45
N GLY A 72 24.18 20.03 0.55
CA GLY A 72 23.25 20.31 1.67
C GLY A 72 22.88 19.10 2.52
N GLY A 73 23.74 18.07 2.60
CA GLY A 73 23.44 16.83 3.34
C GLY A 73 22.66 15.78 2.53
N TYR A 74 22.52 16.00 1.21
CA TYR A 74 21.81 15.09 0.32
C TYR A 74 22.71 14.58 -0.79
N ASP A 75 22.48 13.33 -1.18
CA ASP A 75 22.89 12.77 -2.44
C ASP A 75 21.77 12.92 -3.47
N ALA A 76 22.10 12.93 -4.75
CA ALA A 76 21.14 13.02 -5.82
C ALA A 76 21.44 12.04 -6.95
N TYR A 77 20.36 11.49 -7.49
CA TYR A 77 20.41 10.48 -8.53
C TYR A 77 19.40 10.79 -9.65
N SER A 78 19.54 10.06 -10.72
CA SER A 78 18.46 9.82 -11.67
C SER A 78 18.61 8.43 -12.28
N ILE A 79 17.48 7.83 -12.65
CA ILE A 79 17.38 6.48 -13.19
C ILE A 79 16.86 6.58 -14.61
N GLY A 80 17.46 5.84 -15.53
CA GLY A 80 16.97 5.70 -16.90
C GLY A 80 15.81 4.73 -16.94
N THR A 81 14.77 5.07 -17.69
CA THR A 81 13.54 4.28 -17.82
C THR A 81 13.30 3.87 -19.27
N VAL A 82 12.80 2.66 -19.50
CA VAL A 82 12.18 2.26 -20.74
C VAL A 82 10.69 2.12 -20.45
N SER A 83 9.86 2.93 -21.09
CA SER A 83 8.41 2.75 -21.05
C SER A 83 7.96 1.90 -22.25
N CYS A 84 6.94 1.07 -22.07
CA CYS A 84 6.28 0.33 -23.12
C CYS A 84 4.78 0.60 -23.11
N ASN A 85 4.21 0.82 -24.30
CA ASN A 85 2.76 0.78 -24.44
C ASN A 85 2.34 -0.68 -24.72
N ILE A 86 1.76 -1.31 -23.71
CA ILE A 86 1.29 -2.71 -23.76
C ILE A 86 -0.22 -2.82 -23.97
N GLY A 87 -0.90 -1.69 -24.17
CA GLY A 87 -2.32 -1.59 -24.50
C GLY A 87 -2.59 -1.87 -25.98
N ASP A 88 -3.85 -1.72 -26.40
CA ASP A 88 -4.34 -1.94 -27.75
C ASP A 88 -4.63 -0.65 -28.53
N GLU A 89 -4.33 0.52 -27.93
CA GLU A 89 -4.40 1.84 -28.58
C GLU A 89 -3.10 2.65 -28.37
N PRO A 90 -2.78 3.61 -29.27
CA PRO A 90 -1.64 4.51 -29.09
C PRO A 90 -1.83 5.42 -27.87
N LEU A 91 -0.77 5.61 -27.08
CA LEU A 91 -0.74 6.44 -25.89
C LEU A 91 -0.29 7.88 -26.23
N LEU A 92 -0.96 8.89 -25.70
CA LEU A 92 -0.65 10.30 -25.94
C LEU A 92 0.77 10.68 -25.44
N TRP A 93 1.51 11.44 -26.28
CA TRP A 93 2.89 11.86 -25.97
C TRP A 93 3.20 13.25 -26.59
N ILE A 94 2.32 14.24 -26.35
CA ILE A 94 2.44 15.56 -26.95
C ILE A 94 3.29 16.50 -26.09
N PRO A 95 4.57 16.75 -26.44
CA PRO A 95 5.50 17.43 -25.56
C PRO A 95 5.23 18.93 -25.35
N SER A 96 4.36 19.54 -26.16
CA SER A 96 4.08 20.97 -26.15
C SER A 96 2.87 21.37 -25.30
N ASN A 97 2.16 20.42 -24.72
CA ASN A 97 0.99 20.65 -23.86
C ASN A 97 0.95 19.60 -22.74
N ASN A 98 -0.14 19.52 -22.00
CA ASN A 98 -0.33 18.57 -20.88
C ASN A 98 -0.81 17.17 -21.30
N GLN A 99 -0.69 16.79 -22.56
CA GLN A 99 -1.07 15.47 -23.09
C GLN A 99 0.17 14.59 -23.31
N HIS A 100 0.96 14.42 -22.26
CA HIS A 100 2.13 13.53 -22.23
C HIS A 100 2.27 12.91 -20.85
N PRO A 101 2.91 11.74 -20.72
CA PRO A 101 3.21 11.15 -19.42
C PRO A 101 4.19 12.01 -18.63
N VAL A 102 4.04 11.99 -17.30
CA VAL A 102 5.07 12.49 -16.38
C VAL A 102 5.71 11.34 -15.62
N ILE A 103 7.01 11.45 -15.32
CA ILE A 103 7.82 10.35 -14.78
C ILE A 103 8.35 10.74 -13.41
N GLY A 104 7.93 10.01 -12.37
CA GLY A 104 8.45 10.09 -11.01
C GLY A 104 9.50 9.02 -10.75
N GLN A 105 10.44 9.33 -9.84
CA GLN A 105 11.43 8.37 -9.36
C GLN A 105 11.47 8.40 -7.84
N SER A 106 11.63 7.23 -7.24
CA SER A 106 11.72 7.04 -5.80
C SER A 106 12.85 6.10 -5.44
N MET A 107 13.35 6.22 -4.20
CA MET A 107 14.34 5.31 -3.64
C MET A 107 13.84 4.76 -2.31
N TYR A 108 14.06 3.48 -2.13
CA TYR A 108 13.65 2.73 -0.93
C TYR A 108 14.86 2.04 -0.30
N ARG A 109 14.75 1.81 1.00
CA ARG A 109 15.70 1.03 1.78
C ARG A 109 14.95 -0.02 2.60
N LEU A 110 15.36 -1.27 2.48
CA LEU A 110 15.00 -2.33 3.42
C LEU A 110 16.16 -2.51 4.39
N ALA A 111 15.94 -2.20 5.65
CA ALA A 111 16.96 -2.20 6.68
C ALA A 111 16.36 -2.43 8.08
N PRO A 112 17.16 -2.86 9.07
CA PRO A 112 16.74 -2.83 10.46
C PRO A 112 16.32 -1.44 10.89
N GLY A 113 15.14 -1.32 11.47
CA GLY A 113 14.61 -0.11 12.11
C GLY A 113 15.26 0.17 13.47
N PRO A 114 14.77 1.18 14.21
CA PRO A 114 15.30 1.53 15.54
C PRO A 114 15.16 0.41 16.58
N ASN A 115 14.17 -0.47 16.42
CA ASN A 115 13.92 -1.66 17.24
C ASN A 115 14.70 -2.91 16.78
N GLY A 116 15.50 -2.81 15.70
CA GLY A 116 16.29 -3.91 15.16
C GLY A 116 15.56 -4.75 14.09
N HIS A 117 14.25 -4.62 13.95
CA HIS A 117 13.45 -5.38 12.98
C HIS A 117 13.49 -4.75 11.57
N PRO A 118 13.53 -5.58 10.49
CA PRO A 118 13.55 -5.06 9.13
C PRO A 118 12.25 -4.34 8.75
N ARG A 119 12.39 -3.20 8.09
CA ARG A 119 11.26 -2.47 7.49
C ARG A 119 11.66 -1.85 6.16
N MET A 120 10.68 -1.68 5.28
CA MET A 120 10.86 -0.99 4.00
C MET A 120 10.48 0.49 4.16
N GLU A 121 11.41 1.39 3.90
CA GLU A 121 11.20 2.83 3.96
C GLU A 121 11.44 3.47 2.60
N MET A 122 10.58 4.40 2.22
CA MET A 122 10.87 5.32 1.11
C MET A 122 11.79 6.42 1.63
N ILE A 123 13.00 6.52 1.08
CA ILE A 123 14.05 7.40 1.59
C ILE A 123 14.33 8.62 0.69
N GLY A 124 13.67 8.70 -0.46
CA GLY A 124 13.83 9.82 -1.37
C GLY A 124 12.90 9.77 -2.56
N GLN A 125 12.68 10.92 -3.17
CA GLN A 125 11.82 11.11 -4.33
C GLN A 125 12.35 12.21 -5.25
N SER A 126 11.89 12.23 -6.50
CA SER A 126 12.17 13.29 -7.46
C SER A 126 10.94 14.14 -7.74
N TRP A 127 11.15 15.32 -8.33
CA TRP A 127 10.15 15.95 -9.15
C TRP A 127 9.87 15.11 -10.39
N LEU A 128 8.82 15.46 -11.14
CA LEU A 128 8.35 14.73 -12.28
C LEU A 128 9.04 15.19 -13.55
N LYS A 129 9.57 14.26 -14.32
CA LYS A 129 10.08 14.51 -15.66
C LYS A 129 8.89 14.67 -16.60
N HIS A 130 8.78 15.83 -17.23
CA HIS A 130 7.84 16.06 -18.30
C HIS A 130 8.35 15.45 -19.60
N GLY A 131 7.41 14.90 -20.37
CA GLY A 131 7.69 14.11 -21.56
C GLY A 131 8.25 14.93 -22.73
N PHE A 132 8.78 14.21 -23.67
CA PHE A 132 9.21 14.70 -24.98
C PHE A 132 8.50 13.92 -26.07
N CYS A 133 8.92 14.14 -27.32
CA CYS A 133 8.58 13.25 -28.43
C CYS A 133 8.87 11.78 -28.08
N ALA A 134 7.88 10.90 -28.21
CA ALA A 134 8.07 9.45 -28.06
C ALA A 134 8.97 8.89 -29.16
N LEU A 135 9.77 7.92 -28.83
CA LEU A 135 10.47 7.07 -29.79
C LEU A 135 9.57 5.89 -30.18
N SER A 136 9.99 5.15 -31.23
CA SER A 136 9.29 3.95 -31.69
C SER A 136 10.30 2.81 -31.76
N GLN A 137 10.73 2.31 -30.58
CA GLN A 137 11.64 1.18 -30.46
C GLN A 137 10.85 -0.10 -30.15
N SER A 138 11.51 -1.25 -30.24
CA SER A 138 10.85 -2.57 -30.17
C SER A 138 11.35 -3.38 -28.96
N ASP A 139 11.64 -2.73 -27.80
CA ASP A 139 12.13 -3.45 -26.63
C ASP A 139 11.08 -4.36 -26.00
N CYS A 140 9.79 -4.05 -26.18
CA CYS A 140 8.66 -4.80 -25.63
C CYS A 140 7.85 -5.60 -26.66
N GLY A 141 8.29 -5.66 -27.90
CA GLY A 141 7.64 -6.45 -28.97
C GLY A 141 7.67 -5.77 -30.33
N PRO A 142 6.92 -6.29 -31.30
CA PRO A 142 6.79 -5.67 -32.62
C PRO A 142 6.08 -4.32 -32.55
N CYS A 143 6.85 -3.23 -32.59
CA CYS A 143 6.36 -1.87 -32.49
C CYS A 143 5.49 -1.47 -33.69
N GLN A 144 4.29 -0.96 -33.46
CA GLN A 144 3.45 -0.28 -34.46
C GLN A 144 3.79 1.21 -34.44
N ALA A 145 4.83 1.60 -35.16
CA ALA A 145 5.35 2.95 -35.15
C ALA A 145 4.32 4.01 -35.51
N THR A 146 4.28 5.09 -34.72
CA THR A 146 3.43 6.27 -34.91
C THR A 146 4.28 7.52 -35.07
N SER A 147 3.64 8.70 -35.13
CA SER A 147 4.35 9.98 -34.97
C SER A 147 4.87 10.12 -33.55
N CYS A 148 5.87 10.99 -33.34
CA CYS A 148 6.42 11.20 -32.00
C CYS A 148 5.45 11.86 -30.98
N SER A 149 4.25 12.20 -31.38
CA SER A 149 3.19 12.71 -30.50
C SER A 149 2.38 11.60 -29.81
N THR A 150 2.65 10.35 -30.13
CA THR A 150 2.05 9.18 -29.50
C THR A 150 3.07 8.05 -29.38
N LEU A 151 2.96 7.24 -28.35
CA LEU A 151 3.67 5.97 -28.25
C LEU A 151 2.77 4.87 -28.82
N GLY A 152 3.22 4.26 -29.92
CA GLY A 152 2.45 3.23 -30.64
C GLY A 152 2.33 1.94 -29.83
N ILE A 153 1.43 1.05 -30.25
CA ILE A 153 1.21 -0.26 -29.64
C ILE A 153 2.49 -1.10 -29.71
N ASN A 154 2.88 -1.73 -28.59
CA ASN A 154 4.12 -2.48 -28.42
C ASN A 154 5.41 -1.68 -28.71
N CYS A 155 5.32 -0.34 -28.79
CA CYS A 155 6.50 0.50 -28.90
C CYS A 155 7.07 0.84 -27.53
N SER A 156 8.39 1.01 -27.48
CA SER A 156 9.10 1.50 -26.31
C SER A 156 9.67 2.91 -26.54
N ASP A 157 9.79 3.65 -25.43
CA ASP A 157 10.44 4.96 -25.39
C ASP A 157 11.50 4.99 -24.26
N PRO A 158 12.78 4.77 -24.59
CA PRO A 158 13.86 4.77 -23.61
C PRO A 158 14.33 6.19 -23.29
N TYR A 159 14.38 6.49 -21.97
CA TYR A 159 15.01 7.68 -21.42
C TYR A 159 16.29 7.33 -20.69
N THR A 160 17.40 7.94 -21.07
CA THR A 160 18.63 7.82 -20.30
C THR A 160 18.49 8.47 -18.92
N ALA A 161 19.25 8.00 -17.94
CA ALA A 161 19.29 8.59 -16.61
C ALA A 161 19.56 10.10 -16.63
N SER A 162 20.50 10.56 -17.47
CA SER A 162 20.84 11.98 -17.60
C SER A 162 19.67 12.83 -18.13
N ARG A 163 18.82 12.27 -18.99
CA ARG A 163 17.59 12.94 -19.47
C ARG A 163 16.58 13.07 -18.35
N ASN A 164 16.33 11.98 -17.60
CA ASN A 164 15.42 12.00 -16.46
C ASN A 164 15.89 12.93 -15.34
N GLY A 165 17.20 13.15 -15.21
CA GLY A 165 17.79 14.09 -14.27
C GLY A 165 17.98 15.52 -14.79
N SER A 166 17.50 15.87 -16.01
CA SER A 166 17.61 17.22 -16.58
C SER A 166 16.66 18.19 -15.87
N GLN A 167 17.19 19.00 -14.97
CA GLN A 167 16.41 19.86 -14.06
C GLN A 167 15.48 20.86 -14.76
N SER A 168 15.85 21.35 -15.95
CA SER A 168 15.01 22.30 -16.71
C SER A 168 13.68 21.73 -17.20
N THR A 169 13.53 20.41 -17.14
CA THR A 169 12.34 19.70 -17.60
C THR A 169 11.66 18.92 -16.48
N LEU A 170 12.02 19.21 -15.23
CA LEU A 170 11.40 18.64 -14.03
C LEU A 170 10.41 19.64 -13.44
N GLY A 171 9.15 19.19 -13.26
CA GLY A 171 8.08 19.92 -12.61
C GLY A 171 7.69 19.30 -11.26
N PRO A 172 7.07 20.06 -10.36
CA PRO A 172 6.72 19.57 -9.01
C PRO A 172 5.56 18.55 -9.03
N LYS A 173 5.61 17.58 -8.11
CA LYS A 173 4.58 16.53 -8.00
C LYS A 173 3.20 17.09 -7.64
N PHE A 174 3.12 18.11 -6.80
CA PHE A 174 1.86 18.65 -6.29
C PHE A 174 0.98 19.28 -7.38
N GLU A 175 1.51 19.58 -8.55
CA GLU A 175 0.75 20.11 -9.69
C GLU A 175 0.04 19.03 -10.50
N VAL A 176 0.32 17.74 -10.23
CA VAL A 176 -0.22 16.62 -10.98
C VAL A 176 -1.26 15.89 -10.14
N ASN A 177 -2.48 15.78 -10.66
CA ASN A 177 -3.50 14.90 -10.14
C ASN A 177 -3.28 13.49 -10.70
N ALA A 178 -2.78 12.59 -9.87
CA ALA A 178 -2.40 11.24 -10.31
C ALA A 178 -3.62 10.36 -10.64
N THR A 179 -4.79 10.64 -10.06
CA THR A 179 -6.04 9.92 -10.36
C THR A 179 -6.52 10.18 -11.79
N THR A 180 -6.39 11.41 -12.26
CA THR A 180 -6.91 11.85 -13.58
C THR A 180 -5.82 12.03 -14.62
N GLY A 181 -4.54 12.02 -14.24
CA GLY A 181 -3.42 12.38 -15.11
C GLY A 181 -3.38 13.85 -15.51
N VAL A 182 -4.22 14.72 -14.93
CA VAL A 182 -4.31 16.14 -15.29
C VAL A 182 -3.26 16.95 -14.54
N PHE A 183 -2.59 17.85 -15.27
CA PHE A 183 -1.60 18.80 -14.72
C PHE A 183 -1.54 20.08 -15.54
N SER A 184 -0.98 21.13 -14.94
CA SER A 184 -0.68 22.39 -15.65
C SER A 184 0.57 22.27 -16.51
N TYR A 185 0.56 22.86 -17.71
CA TYR A 185 1.73 22.91 -18.57
C TYR A 185 1.90 24.30 -19.21
N PRO A 186 3.12 24.88 -19.23
CA PRO A 186 4.35 24.33 -18.63
C PRO A 186 4.24 24.22 -17.11
N PRO A 187 4.97 23.29 -16.47
CA PRO A 187 4.96 23.14 -15.03
C PRO A 187 5.55 24.39 -14.35
N ALA A 188 5.15 24.65 -13.10
CA ALA A 188 5.80 25.67 -12.30
C ALA A 188 7.31 25.42 -12.22
N ASN A 189 8.07 26.47 -12.30
CA ASN A 189 9.53 26.40 -12.27
C ASN A 189 10.07 27.29 -11.15
N PRO A 190 9.80 26.99 -9.87
CA PRO A 190 10.38 27.76 -8.76
C PRO A 190 11.90 27.71 -8.82
N VAL A 191 12.53 28.82 -8.41
CA VAL A 191 13.99 28.96 -8.49
C VAL A 191 14.64 28.14 -7.38
N TYR A 192 15.01 26.92 -7.69
CA TYR A 192 15.89 26.08 -6.88
C TYR A 192 17.16 25.77 -7.66
N SER A 193 18.31 25.95 -7.00
CA SER A 193 19.63 25.75 -7.59
C SER A 193 20.36 24.60 -6.86
N GLY A 194 21.35 24.07 -7.53
CA GLY A 194 22.22 23.03 -6.99
C GLY A 194 22.00 21.67 -7.64
N SER A 195 22.93 20.77 -7.41
CA SER A 195 22.96 19.45 -8.02
C SER A 195 21.82 18.56 -7.55
N THR A 196 21.32 18.77 -6.33
CA THR A 196 20.26 17.96 -5.69
C THR A 196 18.84 18.48 -5.95
N ALA A 197 18.70 19.69 -6.52
CA ALA A 197 17.39 20.28 -6.79
C ALA A 197 16.60 19.43 -7.78
N ARG A 198 15.32 19.17 -7.51
CA ARG A 198 14.34 18.47 -8.37
C ARG A 198 14.65 17.01 -8.73
N ARG A 199 15.89 16.54 -8.61
CA ARG A 199 16.32 15.16 -8.90
C ARG A 199 15.86 14.21 -7.78
N LEU A 200 15.99 12.90 -8.00
CA LEU A 200 15.84 11.91 -6.93
C LEU A 200 16.84 12.27 -5.82
N ARG A 201 16.33 12.87 -4.75
CA ARG A 201 17.08 13.40 -3.62
C ARG A 201 16.93 12.52 -2.41
N VAL A 202 18.04 12.14 -1.78
CA VAL A 202 18.09 11.23 -0.65
C VAL A 202 18.98 11.83 0.43
N PRO A 203 18.55 11.90 1.71
CA PRO A 203 19.44 12.30 2.81
C PRO A 203 20.64 11.36 2.91
N GLN A 204 21.86 11.92 3.02
CA GLN A 204 23.09 11.12 3.10
C GLN A 204 23.08 10.12 4.25
N SER A 205 22.46 10.46 5.38
CA SER A 205 22.29 9.57 6.53
C SER A 205 21.50 8.29 6.21
N MET A 206 20.71 8.28 5.13
CA MET A 206 19.92 7.14 4.72
C MET A 206 20.65 6.17 3.82
N VAL A 207 21.81 6.56 3.26
CA VAL A 207 22.58 5.76 2.31
C VAL A 207 24.05 5.58 2.68
N THR A 208 24.56 6.32 3.68
CA THR A 208 25.93 6.20 4.18
C THR A 208 25.93 5.75 5.65
N ASN A 209 26.89 4.88 6.02
CA ASN A 209 27.00 4.33 7.38
C ASN A 209 25.68 3.66 7.87
N VAL A 210 24.97 3.02 6.96
CA VAL A 210 23.70 2.36 7.25
C VAL A 210 23.88 1.04 8.00
N PRO A 211 22.85 0.53 8.68
CA PRO A 211 22.90 -0.78 9.33
C PRO A 211 23.36 -1.87 8.37
N SER A 212 24.13 -2.84 8.89
CA SER A 212 24.54 -4.01 8.11
C SER A 212 23.32 -4.78 7.61
N GLY A 213 23.37 -5.26 6.37
CA GLY A 213 22.25 -5.96 5.74
C GLY A 213 21.24 -5.04 5.05
N SER A 214 21.44 -3.71 5.07
CA SER A 214 20.60 -2.79 4.32
C SER A 214 20.68 -3.07 2.81
N THR A 215 19.52 -3.11 2.15
CA THR A 215 19.37 -3.22 0.70
C THR A 215 18.59 -2.03 0.15
N PHE A 216 18.89 -1.66 -1.09
CA PHE A 216 18.32 -0.45 -1.70
C PHE A 216 17.60 -0.79 -3.01
N PHE A 217 16.54 -0.04 -3.28
CA PHE A 217 15.73 -0.20 -4.47
C PHE A 217 15.39 1.16 -5.06
N VAL A 218 15.34 1.22 -6.38
CA VAL A 218 14.84 2.39 -7.12
C VAL A 218 13.53 2.01 -7.80
N GLU A 219 12.63 2.98 -7.88
CA GLU A 219 11.32 2.81 -8.51
C GLU A 219 11.13 3.92 -9.54
N GLY A 220 10.54 3.57 -10.68
CA GLY A 220 10.06 4.50 -11.69
C GLY A 220 8.55 4.38 -11.82
N GLN A 221 7.86 5.53 -11.93
CA GLN A 221 6.41 5.59 -12.07
C GLN A 221 6.03 6.57 -13.18
N TYR A 222 5.05 6.18 -14.01
CA TYR A 222 4.43 7.05 -15.01
C TYR A 222 3.01 7.43 -14.58
N ILE A 223 2.65 8.69 -14.77
CA ILE A 223 1.28 9.18 -14.67
C ILE A 223 0.91 9.77 -16.04
N CYS A 224 -0.18 9.27 -16.61
CA CYS A 224 -0.57 9.57 -17.98
C CYS A 224 -1.96 10.19 -18.05
N PRO A 225 -2.22 11.13 -18.97
CA PRO A 225 -3.53 11.72 -19.16
C PRO A 225 -4.59 10.75 -19.70
N ASP A 226 -4.17 9.74 -20.47
CA ASP A 226 -5.04 8.76 -21.15
C ASP A 226 -4.85 7.31 -20.70
N ASP A 227 -3.94 7.09 -19.75
CA ASP A 227 -3.78 5.83 -19.04
C ASP A 227 -3.78 6.10 -17.54
N ASN A 228 -4.98 6.25 -16.98
CA ASN A 228 -5.18 6.60 -15.57
C ASN A 228 -6.46 5.94 -15.04
N PRO A 229 -6.69 5.90 -13.71
CA PRO A 229 -7.83 5.22 -13.11
C PRO A 229 -9.21 5.66 -13.64
N THR A 230 -9.38 6.91 -14.06
CA THR A 230 -10.68 7.43 -14.50
C THR A 230 -11.00 7.14 -15.97
N GLN A 231 -10.01 6.77 -16.76
CA GLN A 231 -10.15 6.55 -18.21
C GLN A 231 -10.39 5.08 -18.57
N GLY A 232 -10.48 4.19 -17.59
CA GLY A 232 -10.54 2.74 -17.82
C GLY A 232 -9.20 2.13 -18.23
N GLY A 233 -8.13 2.91 -18.26
CA GLY A 233 -6.76 2.45 -18.43
C GLY A 233 -6.23 1.70 -17.20
N ASN A 234 -5.05 1.12 -17.32
CA ASN A 234 -4.45 0.34 -16.25
C ASN A 234 -3.37 1.13 -15.48
N GLY A 235 -3.66 2.40 -15.14
CA GLY A 235 -2.73 3.27 -14.40
C GLY A 235 -2.18 2.71 -13.08
N ASN A 236 -2.69 1.55 -12.64
CA ASN A 236 -2.21 0.84 -11.45
C ASN A 236 -1.01 -0.08 -11.72
N ASN A 237 -0.62 -0.31 -12.97
CA ASN A 237 0.58 -1.08 -13.34
C ASN A 237 1.76 -0.20 -13.80
N ASN A 238 1.62 1.12 -13.78
CA ASN A 238 2.54 2.12 -14.34
C ASN A 238 3.80 2.34 -13.50
N MET A 239 4.18 1.42 -12.63
CA MET A 239 5.42 1.48 -11.89
C MET A 239 6.16 0.15 -11.94
N SER A 240 7.49 0.23 -11.81
CA SER A 240 8.35 -0.93 -11.62
C SER A 240 9.53 -0.54 -10.74
N PHE A 241 10.14 -1.53 -10.09
CA PHE A 241 11.31 -1.30 -9.26
C PHE A 241 12.49 -2.20 -9.63
N ARG A 242 13.68 -1.80 -9.20
CA ARG A 242 14.92 -2.57 -9.38
C ARG A 242 15.84 -2.39 -8.19
N GLY A 243 16.51 -3.47 -7.76
CA GLY A 243 17.53 -3.41 -6.71
C GLY A 243 18.79 -2.67 -7.17
N VAL A 244 19.38 -1.89 -6.27
CA VAL A 244 20.63 -1.15 -6.53
C VAL A 244 21.65 -1.39 -5.42
N ASN A 245 22.93 -1.35 -5.78
CA ASN A 245 24.02 -1.36 -4.83
C ASN A 245 24.53 0.06 -4.63
N ILE A 246 24.61 0.51 -3.38
CA ILE A 246 25.12 1.83 -2.99
C ILE A 246 26.41 1.62 -2.18
N ASN A 247 27.48 2.30 -2.55
CA ASN A 247 28.74 2.24 -1.82
C ASN A 247 28.73 3.17 -0.59
N ASN A 248 29.75 3.06 0.27
CA ASN A 248 29.88 3.89 1.48
C ASN A 248 29.99 5.40 1.22
N GLY A 249 30.21 5.82 -0.02
CA GLY A 249 30.20 7.21 -0.43
C GLY A 249 28.85 7.70 -0.94
N GLY A 250 27.77 6.92 -0.78
CA GLY A 250 26.42 7.27 -1.19
C GLY A 250 26.18 7.14 -2.70
N ASN A 251 27.09 6.55 -3.49
CA ASN A 251 26.91 6.43 -4.93
C ASN A 251 26.29 5.08 -5.30
N ILE A 252 25.33 5.08 -6.23
CA ILE A 252 24.90 3.86 -6.91
C ILE A 252 26.08 3.36 -7.74
N VAL A 253 26.44 2.10 -7.60
CA VAL A 253 27.56 1.45 -8.30
C VAL A 253 27.12 0.25 -9.16
N GLY A 254 25.85 -0.08 -9.15
CA GLY A 254 25.29 -1.15 -10.00
C GLY A 254 23.85 -1.50 -9.62
N PHE A 255 23.20 -2.26 -10.48
CA PHE A 255 21.94 -2.92 -10.19
C PHE A 255 22.22 -4.31 -9.59
N THR A 256 21.32 -4.77 -8.69
CA THR A 256 21.44 -6.04 -7.98
C THR A 256 20.40 -7.07 -8.41
N SER A 257 19.42 -6.65 -9.21
CA SER A 257 18.37 -7.52 -9.76
C SER A 257 17.96 -7.07 -11.16
N GLU A 258 17.13 -7.85 -11.81
CA GLU A 258 16.36 -7.40 -12.97
C GLU A 258 15.21 -6.49 -12.49
N THR A 259 14.64 -5.73 -13.44
CA THR A 259 13.47 -4.89 -13.19
C THR A 259 12.25 -5.77 -12.85
N GLN A 260 11.57 -5.45 -11.76
CA GLN A 260 10.34 -6.10 -11.32
C GLN A 260 9.16 -5.32 -11.90
N LEU A 261 8.53 -5.88 -12.94
CA LEU A 261 7.51 -5.21 -13.73
C LEU A 261 6.19 -5.07 -12.99
N ALA A 262 5.55 -3.90 -13.11
CA ALA A 262 4.25 -3.58 -12.54
C ALA A 262 4.15 -3.82 -11.02
N LEU A 263 5.29 -3.81 -10.35
CA LEU A 263 5.41 -3.99 -8.90
C LEU A 263 6.05 -2.75 -8.26
N PRO A 264 5.48 -2.22 -7.16
CA PRO A 264 6.13 -1.17 -6.38
C PRO A 264 7.30 -1.73 -5.56
N ALA A 265 8.26 -0.88 -5.22
CA ALA A 265 9.42 -1.27 -4.43
C ALA A 265 9.05 -1.84 -3.06
N LEU A 266 7.91 -1.45 -2.50
CA LEU A 266 7.36 -2.01 -1.26
C LEU A 266 7.23 -3.54 -1.30
N TYR A 267 6.99 -4.12 -2.49
CA TYR A 267 6.93 -5.58 -2.67
C TYR A 267 8.26 -6.29 -2.33
N ALA A 268 9.40 -5.61 -2.42
CA ALA A 268 10.68 -6.21 -2.06
C ALA A 268 10.74 -6.63 -0.59
N TRP A 269 9.97 -6.00 0.31
CA TRP A 269 9.85 -6.44 1.70
C TRP A 269 9.16 -7.80 1.79
N LYS A 270 8.01 -7.98 1.11
CA LYS A 270 7.31 -9.27 1.00
C LYS A 270 8.19 -10.36 0.37
N ALA A 271 8.98 -10.00 -0.64
CA ALA A 271 9.89 -10.93 -1.30
C ALA A 271 11.07 -11.35 -0.39
N ALA A 272 11.52 -10.46 0.50
CA ALA A 272 12.58 -10.75 1.45
C ALA A 272 12.09 -11.51 2.71
N ASP A 273 10.88 -11.22 3.17
CA ASP A 273 10.22 -11.89 4.30
C ASP A 273 8.81 -12.33 3.90
N PRO A 274 8.60 -13.62 3.60
CA PRO A 274 7.28 -14.15 3.24
C PRO A 274 6.19 -13.97 4.29
N ALA A 275 6.54 -13.69 5.54
CA ALA A 275 5.58 -13.42 6.61
C ALA A 275 5.02 -11.99 6.57
N VAL A 276 5.62 -11.08 5.80
CA VAL A 276 5.04 -9.76 5.53
C VAL A 276 3.69 -9.93 4.86
N LYS A 277 2.63 -9.37 5.43
CA LYS A 277 1.34 -9.21 4.76
C LYS A 277 1.46 -8.08 3.75
N TYR A 278 0.93 -8.29 2.55
CA TYR A 278 0.99 -7.34 1.46
C TYR A 278 -0.34 -7.35 0.73
N GLN A 279 -1.00 -6.20 0.66
CA GLN A 279 -2.29 -6.07 -0.01
C GLN A 279 -2.31 -4.85 -0.92
N ARG A 280 -2.88 -5.01 -2.11
CA ARG A 280 -3.25 -3.93 -3.03
C ARG A 280 -4.74 -3.67 -2.93
N ILE A 281 -5.14 -2.42 -2.76
CA ILE A 281 -6.52 -1.98 -2.65
C ILE A 281 -6.78 -1.04 -3.83
N GLY A 282 -7.36 -1.59 -4.88
CA GLY A 282 -7.79 -0.81 -6.05
C GLY A 282 -9.16 -0.21 -5.82
N ILE A 283 -9.30 1.08 -6.11
CA ILE A 283 -10.56 1.81 -6.00
C ILE A 283 -10.94 2.26 -7.41
N PRO A 284 -12.03 1.72 -7.97
CA PRO A 284 -12.45 2.06 -9.34
C PRO A 284 -12.56 3.57 -9.53
N GLY A 285 -11.94 4.10 -10.58
CA GLY A 285 -11.94 5.52 -10.89
C GLY A 285 -11.08 6.42 -9.99
N MET A 286 -10.42 5.90 -8.97
CA MET A 286 -9.58 6.69 -8.06
C MET A 286 -8.11 6.30 -8.10
N GLY A 287 -7.78 5.00 -8.16
CA GLY A 287 -6.42 4.50 -8.12
C GLY A 287 -6.21 3.38 -7.11
N GLN A 288 -5.02 3.31 -6.49
CA GLN A 288 -4.60 2.19 -5.67
C GLN A 288 -3.79 2.64 -4.44
N ILE A 289 -4.11 2.05 -3.29
CA ILE A 289 -3.30 2.05 -2.07
C ILE A 289 -2.70 0.65 -1.89
N ILE A 290 -1.49 0.59 -1.36
CA ILE A 290 -0.83 -0.67 -1.03
C ILE A 290 -0.42 -0.62 0.43
N VAL A 291 -0.77 -1.67 1.17
CA VAL A 291 -0.43 -1.83 2.58
C VAL A 291 0.47 -3.05 2.73
N ALA A 292 1.58 -2.87 3.43
CA ALA A 292 2.40 -3.96 3.91
C ALA A 292 2.51 -3.88 5.44
N SER A 293 2.43 -5.02 6.12
CA SER A 293 2.57 -5.09 7.57
C SER A 293 3.33 -6.33 8.00
N ARG A 294 3.98 -6.23 9.15
CA ARG A 294 4.71 -7.30 9.79
C ARG A 294 4.73 -7.08 11.30
N SER A 295 4.52 -8.14 12.07
CA SER A 295 4.70 -8.16 13.52
C SER A 295 5.90 -9.01 13.90
N TYR A 296 6.61 -8.63 14.97
CA TYR A 296 7.80 -9.29 15.47
C TYR A 296 7.69 -9.53 16.96
N ASP A 297 7.99 -10.76 17.39
CA ASP A 297 8.11 -11.13 18.80
C ASP A 297 9.45 -10.59 19.34
N ASN A 298 9.40 -9.80 20.39
CA ASN A 298 10.60 -9.24 21.06
C ASN A 298 11.22 -10.20 22.08
N GLU A 299 10.63 -11.40 22.28
CA GLU A 299 11.07 -12.41 23.26
C GLU A 299 11.06 -11.94 24.73
N ASP A 300 10.43 -10.79 25.00
CA ASP A 300 10.29 -10.19 26.34
C ASP A 300 8.80 -10.07 26.78
N GLY A 301 7.91 -10.69 26.02
CA GLY A 301 6.47 -10.62 26.24
C GLY A 301 5.80 -9.45 25.52
N THR A 302 6.53 -8.76 24.64
CA THR A 302 5.99 -7.69 23.77
C THR A 302 6.17 -8.01 22.30
N TRP A 303 5.41 -7.33 21.46
CA TRP A 303 5.42 -7.46 20.01
C TRP A 303 5.59 -6.09 19.37
N ASP A 304 6.43 -6.00 18.35
CA ASP A 304 6.54 -4.82 17.50
C ASP A 304 5.69 -4.98 16.25
N TYR A 305 4.94 -3.94 15.93
CA TYR A 305 4.08 -3.86 14.75
C TYR A 305 4.65 -2.81 13.80
N GLU A 306 4.95 -3.22 12.58
CA GLU A 306 5.47 -2.36 11.52
C GLU A 306 4.50 -2.33 10.34
N TYR A 307 4.12 -1.12 9.91
CA TYR A 307 3.25 -0.89 8.76
C TYR A 307 3.94 0.02 7.76
N ALA A 308 3.76 -0.26 6.49
CA ALA A 308 4.15 0.61 5.39
C ALA A 308 2.94 0.79 4.45
N ILE A 309 2.54 2.03 4.25
CA ILE A 309 1.36 2.39 3.44
C ILE A 309 1.82 3.23 2.26
N TYR A 310 1.65 2.71 1.06
CA TYR A 310 2.00 3.35 -0.20
C TYR A 310 0.74 3.83 -0.91
N ASN A 311 0.60 5.13 -1.07
CA ASN A 311 -0.39 5.69 -1.97
C ASN A 311 0.22 5.78 -3.36
N GLN A 312 -0.17 4.89 -4.26
CA GLN A 312 0.41 4.85 -5.59
C GLN A 312 -0.04 6.04 -6.44
N ASN A 313 -1.35 6.26 -6.58
CA ASN A 313 -1.88 7.23 -7.54
C ASN A 313 -3.24 7.84 -7.15
N ILE A 314 -3.60 7.85 -5.87
CA ILE A 314 -4.85 8.45 -5.39
C ILE A 314 -4.60 9.91 -4.97
N ASP A 315 -5.16 10.86 -5.70
CA ASP A 315 -5.03 12.29 -5.41
C ASP A 315 -5.66 12.69 -4.06
N ALA A 316 -6.71 11.99 -3.63
CA ALA A 316 -7.38 12.25 -2.35
C ALA A 316 -6.46 12.08 -1.14
N SER A 317 -5.35 11.32 -1.27
CA SER A 317 -4.37 11.09 -0.20
C SER A 317 -4.98 10.40 1.04
N ILE A 318 -4.17 9.94 1.99
CA ILE A 318 -4.63 9.35 3.26
C ILE A 318 -4.20 10.26 4.41
N GLY A 319 -5.13 10.52 5.34
CA GLY A 319 -4.93 11.43 6.48
C GLY A 319 -4.97 10.75 7.84
N ARG A 320 -5.52 9.52 7.94
CA ARG A 320 -5.64 8.78 9.20
C ARG A 320 -5.48 7.28 8.95
N VAL A 321 -4.87 6.61 9.91
CA VAL A 321 -4.76 5.14 10.00
C VAL A 321 -5.27 4.74 11.36
N LEU A 322 -6.28 3.87 11.41
CA LEU A 322 -6.77 3.23 12.61
C LEU A 322 -6.44 1.73 12.56
N ILE A 323 -5.81 1.25 13.59
CA ILE A 323 -5.63 -0.17 13.87
C ILE A 323 -6.65 -0.53 14.95
N PRO A 324 -7.83 -1.07 14.60
CA PRO A 324 -8.87 -1.37 15.56
C PRO A 324 -8.46 -2.52 16.48
N THR A 325 -8.97 -2.52 17.70
CA THR A 325 -8.77 -3.58 18.67
C THR A 325 -10.10 -3.87 19.37
N ASP A 326 -10.30 -5.08 19.83
CA ASP A 326 -11.55 -5.49 20.50
C ASP A 326 -11.63 -5.04 21.97
N GLY A 327 -10.54 -4.49 22.51
CA GLY A 327 -10.45 -3.93 23.88
C GLY A 327 -9.52 -2.73 23.92
N ASP A 328 -9.28 -2.18 25.09
CA ASP A 328 -8.37 -1.04 25.26
C ASP A 328 -6.92 -1.43 24.95
N PRO A 329 -6.33 -0.94 23.87
CA PRO A 329 -4.99 -1.33 23.48
C PRO A 329 -3.95 -0.70 24.41
N VAL A 330 -2.96 -1.50 24.81
CA VAL A 330 -1.74 -1.01 25.40
C VAL A 330 -0.69 -0.89 24.31
N ALA A 331 -0.28 0.33 23.98
CA ALA A 331 0.72 0.59 22.96
C ALA A 331 1.75 1.60 23.45
N SER A 332 3.00 1.37 23.06
CA SER A 332 4.15 2.19 23.41
C SER A 332 5.14 2.28 22.24
N SER A 333 6.26 3.00 22.44
CA SER A 333 7.34 3.06 21.44
C SER A 333 6.87 3.44 20.04
N PHE A 334 5.89 4.34 19.95
CA PHE A 334 5.36 4.79 18.68
C PHE A 334 6.45 5.35 17.78
N GLY A 335 6.39 5.01 16.50
CA GLY A 335 7.32 5.49 15.49
C GLY A 335 6.62 5.87 14.20
N PHE A 336 7.18 6.85 13.53
CA PHE A 336 6.71 7.38 12.27
C PHE A 336 7.91 7.65 11.36
N ALA A 337 7.79 7.32 10.06
CA ALA A 337 8.74 7.73 9.04
C ALA A 337 8.00 8.02 7.73
N CYS A 338 8.46 9.04 7.02
CA CYS A 338 8.00 9.42 5.70
C CYS A 338 9.17 9.96 4.89
N PRO A 339 9.10 9.94 3.54
CA PRO A 339 10.09 10.62 2.73
C PRO A 339 9.99 12.13 2.91
N GLU A 340 11.13 12.82 2.86
CA GLU A 340 11.11 14.27 2.83
C GLU A 340 10.45 14.78 1.56
N TYR A 341 9.64 15.83 1.70
CA TYR A 341 9.12 16.56 0.54
C TYR A 341 10.27 17.24 -0.22
N HIS A 342 10.16 17.26 -1.52
CA HIS A 342 11.19 17.86 -2.36
C HIS A 342 11.13 19.39 -2.28
N SER A 343 12.24 20.03 -2.61
CA SER A 343 12.32 21.50 -2.66
C SER A 343 11.19 22.09 -3.50
N GLY A 344 10.42 23.02 -2.95
CA GLY A 344 9.30 23.69 -3.60
C GLY A 344 7.94 23.02 -3.46
N GLU A 345 7.87 21.84 -2.86
CA GLU A 345 6.59 21.26 -2.45
C GLU A 345 5.99 22.11 -1.30
N PRO A 346 4.68 22.41 -1.32
CA PRO A 346 4.06 23.27 -0.31
C PRO A 346 3.76 22.54 0.99
N PHE A 347 3.97 21.23 1.05
CA PHE A 347 3.54 20.38 2.14
C PHE A 347 4.44 20.51 3.37
N GLU A 348 3.84 20.42 4.54
CA GLU A 348 4.54 20.49 5.82
C GLU A 348 5.04 19.10 6.25
N PRO A 349 6.26 19.00 6.81
CA PRO A 349 6.84 17.72 7.21
C PRO A 349 6.46 17.30 8.64
N THR A 350 5.42 17.89 9.23
CA THR A 350 5.01 17.61 10.62
C THR A 350 4.71 16.11 10.80
N PRO A 351 5.37 15.42 11.74
CA PRO A 351 5.05 14.03 12.02
C PRO A 351 3.60 13.84 12.44
N TRP A 352 3.03 12.69 12.09
CA TRP A 352 1.68 12.35 12.51
C TRP A 352 1.58 12.19 14.03
N SER A 353 0.48 12.63 14.59
CA SER A 353 0.11 12.34 15.98
C SER A 353 -0.28 10.87 16.12
N ASN A 354 -0.17 10.35 17.33
CA ASN A 354 -0.62 9.01 17.68
C ASN A 354 -1.40 9.03 18.99
N SER A 355 -2.34 8.13 19.13
CA SER A 355 -3.11 7.86 20.34
C SER A 355 -3.56 6.40 20.37
N SER A 356 -3.94 5.95 21.55
CA SER A 356 -4.67 4.70 21.74
C SER A 356 -5.87 4.94 22.66
N ASP A 357 -7.00 4.40 22.29
CA ASP A 357 -8.26 4.47 23.02
C ASP A 357 -9.12 3.24 22.71
N ALA A 358 -10.33 3.18 23.24
CA ALA A 358 -11.25 2.05 23.06
C ALA A 358 -11.60 1.75 21.57
N SER A 359 -11.31 2.64 20.63
CA SER A 359 -11.49 2.38 19.20
C SER A 359 -10.28 1.70 18.56
N GLY A 360 -9.14 1.71 19.25
CA GLY A 360 -7.87 1.14 18.77
C GLY A 360 -6.70 2.11 18.83
N ILE A 361 -5.70 1.84 18.00
CA ILE A 361 -4.48 2.65 17.86
C ILE A 361 -4.61 3.52 16.62
N VAL A 362 -4.48 4.82 16.80
CA VAL A 362 -4.67 5.84 15.75
C VAL A 362 -3.38 6.56 15.44
N PHE A 363 -3.09 6.72 14.15
CA PHE A 363 -2.14 7.70 13.64
C PHE A 363 -2.89 8.68 12.73
N ALA A 364 -2.67 9.98 12.90
CA ALA A 364 -3.35 11.00 12.10
C ALA A 364 -2.50 12.24 11.87
N THR A 365 -2.69 12.88 10.73
CA THR A 365 -2.25 14.25 10.47
C THR A 365 -3.41 15.23 10.72
N GLU A 366 -3.17 16.53 10.61
CA GLU A 366 -4.25 17.54 10.61
C GLU A 366 -5.22 17.27 9.46
N SER A 367 -6.51 17.58 9.65
CA SER A 367 -7.49 17.40 8.59
C SER A 367 -7.24 18.35 7.41
N PHE A 368 -7.78 18.03 6.24
CA PHE A 368 -7.67 18.88 5.05
C PHE A 368 -8.29 20.28 5.28
N GLU A 369 -9.36 20.36 6.04
CA GLU A 369 -10.03 21.63 6.38
C GLU A 369 -9.16 22.51 7.28
N GLN A 370 -8.42 21.90 8.21
CA GLN A 370 -7.51 22.62 9.11
C GLN A 370 -6.25 23.06 8.39
N ASN A 371 -5.65 22.16 7.61
CA ASN A 371 -4.41 22.40 6.90
C ASN A 371 -4.33 21.60 5.59
N PRO A 372 -4.67 22.20 4.44
CA PRO A 372 -4.56 21.53 3.15
C PRO A 372 -3.14 21.05 2.79
N ASN A 373 -2.14 21.62 3.46
CA ASN A 373 -0.72 21.27 3.27
C ASN A 373 -0.20 20.29 4.34
N ALA A 374 -1.06 19.76 5.21
CA ALA A 374 -0.65 18.77 6.21
C ALA A 374 0.06 17.57 5.57
N ASN A 375 0.84 16.87 6.39
CA ASN A 375 1.68 15.74 6.00
C ASN A 375 0.85 14.45 5.70
N ALA A 376 -0.08 14.52 4.74
CA ALA A 376 -0.86 13.36 4.32
C ALA A 376 -0.03 12.40 3.45
N ILE A 377 -0.40 11.13 3.36
CA ILE A 377 0.21 10.18 2.42
C ILE A 377 -0.21 10.58 1.00
N ARG A 378 0.58 11.44 0.38
CA ARG A 378 0.35 11.93 -0.98
C ARG A 378 0.65 10.82 -1.99
N TRP A 379 0.10 10.92 -3.19
CA TRP A 379 0.39 9.94 -4.24
C TRP A 379 1.90 9.82 -4.53
N GLY A 380 2.34 8.61 -4.84
CA GLY A 380 3.74 8.28 -5.06
C GLY A 380 4.61 8.37 -3.80
N THR A 381 4.02 8.23 -2.58
CA THR A 381 4.78 8.20 -1.32
C THR A 381 4.37 7.03 -0.43
N THR A 382 5.35 6.51 0.31
CA THR A 382 5.18 5.45 1.32
C THR A 382 5.50 5.99 2.70
N TYR A 383 4.58 5.81 3.65
CA TYR A 383 4.75 6.19 5.05
C TYR A 383 4.80 4.95 5.93
N ASN A 384 5.59 5.02 6.99
CA ASN A 384 5.76 3.95 7.94
C ASN A 384 5.21 4.34 9.30
N PHE A 385 4.49 3.40 9.92
CA PHE A 385 3.94 3.52 11.27
C PHE A 385 4.34 2.30 12.06
N ARG A 386 4.63 2.47 13.34
CA ARG A 386 4.97 1.37 14.23
C ARG A 386 4.58 1.68 15.66
N PHE A 387 4.45 0.61 16.44
CA PHE A 387 4.31 0.64 17.88
C PHE A 387 4.70 -0.72 18.48
N THR A 388 4.88 -0.74 19.80
CA THR A 388 5.08 -1.96 20.59
C THR A 388 3.86 -2.21 21.44
N SER A 389 3.38 -3.46 21.52
CA SER A 389 2.22 -3.89 22.32
C SER A 389 2.55 -5.18 23.09
N PRO A 390 2.00 -5.41 24.29
CA PRO A 390 2.14 -6.69 25.00
C PRO A 390 1.28 -7.80 24.39
N TYR A 391 0.39 -7.48 23.45
CA TYR A 391 -0.52 -8.44 22.85
C TYR A 391 0.08 -9.06 21.59
N PRO A 392 -0.07 -10.39 21.38
CA PRO A 392 0.39 -11.07 20.17
C PRO A 392 -0.42 -10.62 18.94
N PRO A 393 0.07 -10.85 17.72
CA PRO A 393 -0.67 -10.49 16.51
C PRO A 393 -1.80 -11.46 16.20
N THR A 394 -2.92 -10.90 15.75
CA THR A 394 -3.99 -11.60 15.06
C THR A 394 -4.22 -11.03 13.67
N ASN A 395 -4.98 -11.74 12.84
CA ASN A 395 -5.42 -11.23 11.54
C ASN A 395 -6.59 -10.27 11.73
N GLY A 396 -6.43 -9.04 11.27
CA GLY A 396 -7.51 -8.06 11.30
C GLY A 396 -7.46 -7.13 10.10
N GLN A 397 -8.25 -6.07 10.15
CA GLN A 397 -8.29 -5.03 9.15
C GLN A 397 -7.93 -3.70 9.80
N ILE A 398 -7.02 -2.96 9.19
CA ILE A 398 -6.80 -1.56 9.51
C ILE A 398 -7.70 -0.69 8.63
N GLU A 399 -8.09 0.46 9.14
CA GLU A 399 -8.91 1.47 8.45
C GLU A 399 -8.04 2.65 8.01
N LEU A 400 -8.25 3.12 6.80
CA LEU A 400 -7.54 4.25 6.20
C LEU A 400 -8.57 5.30 5.78
N ASP A 401 -8.47 6.52 6.35
CA ASP A 401 -9.35 7.62 6.01
C ASP A 401 -8.70 8.52 4.96
N PHE A 402 -9.48 8.90 3.96
CA PHE A 402 -9.04 9.87 2.97
C PHE A 402 -8.75 11.23 3.61
N PHE A 403 -7.71 11.90 3.10
CA PHE A 403 -7.35 13.24 3.54
C PHE A 403 -8.25 14.31 2.93
N LYS A 404 -8.54 14.20 1.62
CA LYS A 404 -9.51 15.06 0.93
C LYS A 404 -10.87 14.35 0.90
N GLU A 405 -11.95 15.12 0.96
CA GLU A 405 -13.31 14.60 0.81
C GLU A 405 -13.48 13.83 -0.50
N THR A 406 -14.10 12.67 -0.43
CA THR A 406 -14.42 11.79 -1.57
C THR A 406 -15.84 11.24 -1.42
N SER A 407 -16.39 10.67 -2.51
CA SER A 407 -17.64 9.91 -2.46
C SER A 407 -17.47 8.50 -1.86
N GLU A 408 -16.24 8.06 -1.78
CA GLU A 408 -15.90 6.74 -1.25
C GLU A 408 -15.81 6.79 0.28
N ALA A 409 -16.23 5.69 0.89
CA ALA A 409 -16.04 5.48 2.33
C ALA A 409 -14.56 5.19 2.64
N ASN A 410 -14.26 5.02 3.94
CA ASN A 410 -12.94 4.58 4.40
C ASN A 410 -12.51 3.28 3.74
N LEU A 411 -11.20 3.09 3.63
CA LEU A 411 -10.63 1.87 3.07
C LEU A 411 -10.24 0.92 4.19
N PHE A 412 -10.32 -0.37 3.91
CA PHE A 412 -9.91 -1.42 4.83
C PHE A 412 -8.82 -2.28 4.20
N ALA A 413 -7.77 -2.56 4.98
CA ALA A 413 -6.66 -3.40 4.57
C ALA A 413 -6.40 -4.50 5.59
N LEU A 414 -6.22 -5.73 5.11
CA LEU A 414 -5.77 -6.85 5.96
C LEU A 414 -4.35 -6.56 6.47
N ALA A 415 -4.17 -6.72 7.78
CA ALA A 415 -2.88 -6.51 8.44
C ALA A 415 -2.80 -7.36 9.71
N ASP A 416 -1.61 -7.43 10.31
CA ASP A 416 -1.47 -7.85 11.70
C ASP A 416 -1.99 -6.73 12.60
N ILE A 417 -2.86 -7.07 13.55
CA ILE A 417 -3.32 -6.17 14.62
C ILE A 417 -3.09 -6.85 15.97
N PRO A 418 -2.98 -6.11 17.09
CA PRO A 418 -2.90 -6.71 18.41
C PRO A 418 -4.17 -7.51 18.73
N ASP A 419 -3.98 -8.73 19.24
CA ASP A 419 -5.06 -9.58 19.77
C ASP A 419 -5.34 -9.16 21.22
N VAL A 420 -6.04 -8.03 21.35
CA VAL A 420 -6.36 -7.47 22.67
C VAL A 420 -7.53 -8.25 23.22
N PRO A 421 -7.37 -8.89 24.38
CA PRO A 421 -8.49 -9.58 25.01
C PRO A 421 -9.65 -8.60 25.25
N GLN A 422 -10.83 -8.97 24.84
CA GLN A 422 -12.02 -8.21 25.26
C GLN A 422 -12.13 -8.25 26.80
N ASP A 423 -12.43 -7.11 27.40
CA ASP A 423 -12.86 -7.10 28.79
C ASP A 423 -14.16 -7.93 28.87
N CYS A 424 -14.04 -9.11 29.41
CA CYS A 424 -15.17 -10.00 29.59
C CYS A 424 -16.01 -9.52 30.77
N VAL A 425 -16.79 -8.47 30.54
CA VAL A 425 -17.71 -7.96 31.57
C VAL A 425 -18.66 -9.09 31.97
N GLY A 426 -18.56 -9.53 33.24
CA GLY A 426 -19.37 -10.62 33.74
C GLY A 426 -18.63 -11.94 33.95
N ASP A 427 -17.41 -12.12 33.43
CA ASP A 427 -16.48 -13.19 33.79
C ASP A 427 -15.82 -12.86 35.15
N ILE A 428 -16.56 -13.11 36.21
CA ILE A 428 -16.16 -12.70 37.57
C ILE A 428 -15.04 -13.61 38.12
N ASN A 429 -14.95 -14.84 37.60
CA ASN A 429 -13.92 -15.81 38.02
C ASN A 429 -12.68 -15.79 37.15
N GLY A 430 -12.67 -15.06 36.01
CA GLY A 430 -11.53 -14.87 35.11
C GLY A 430 -11.16 -16.11 34.28
N ASN A 431 -12.12 -16.97 33.99
CA ASN A 431 -11.86 -18.21 33.23
C ASN A 431 -12.04 -18.07 31.70
N GLY A 432 -12.46 -16.88 31.20
CA GLY A 432 -12.64 -16.55 29.80
C GLY A 432 -14.06 -16.80 29.26
N SER A 433 -15.05 -17.05 30.13
CA SER A 433 -16.45 -17.25 29.75
C SER A 433 -17.38 -16.71 30.82
N VAL A 434 -18.50 -16.12 30.42
CA VAL A 434 -19.58 -15.74 31.35
C VAL A 434 -20.53 -16.89 31.46
N GLU A 435 -20.46 -17.64 32.55
CA GLU A 435 -21.19 -18.88 32.72
C GLU A 435 -21.91 -18.99 34.07
N PHE A 436 -22.42 -20.18 34.38
CA PHE A 436 -23.20 -20.39 35.60
C PHE A 436 -22.39 -20.16 36.90
N GLU A 437 -21.07 -20.33 36.85
CA GLU A 437 -20.19 -20.12 38.01
C GLU A 437 -20.07 -18.61 38.32
N ASP A 438 -20.03 -17.73 37.31
CA ASP A 438 -20.04 -16.28 37.47
C ASP A 438 -21.38 -15.79 38.03
N LEU A 439 -22.48 -16.34 37.52
CA LEU A 439 -23.79 -16.06 38.08
C LEU A 439 -23.90 -16.45 39.57
N LEU A 440 -23.33 -17.61 39.95
CA LEU A 440 -23.28 -17.99 41.37
C LEU A 440 -22.41 -17.02 42.18
N THR A 441 -21.29 -16.57 41.63
CA THR A 441 -20.39 -15.62 42.29
C THR A 441 -21.07 -14.29 42.49
N LEU A 442 -21.76 -13.76 41.47
CA LEU A 442 -22.55 -12.53 41.57
C LEU A 442 -23.65 -12.68 42.62
N LEU A 443 -24.43 -13.75 42.55
CA LEU A 443 -25.51 -14.02 43.55
C LEU A 443 -24.98 -14.17 44.96
N SER A 444 -23.78 -14.74 45.15
CA SER A 444 -23.16 -14.89 46.46
C SER A 444 -22.67 -13.55 47.03
N SER A 445 -22.43 -12.57 46.15
CA SER A 445 -22.00 -11.22 46.47
C SER A 445 -23.15 -10.19 46.55
N TRP A 446 -24.42 -10.67 46.50
CA TRP A 446 -25.61 -9.80 46.49
C TRP A 446 -25.67 -8.89 47.71
N ASP A 447 -26.07 -7.64 47.52
CA ASP A 447 -26.08 -6.57 48.55
C ASP A 447 -24.70 -6.24 49.15
N SER A 448 -23.62 -6.71 48.53
CA SER A 448 -22.23 -6.35 48.91
C SER A 448 -21.69 -5.25 48.02
N ASN A 449 -20.52 -4.75 48.38
CA ASN A 449 -19.73 -3.81 47.55
C ASN A 449 -18.51 -4.52 46.92
N SER A 450 -18.69 -5.79 46.46
CA SER A 450 -17.65 -6.53 45.72
C SER A 450 -17.37 -5.86 44.39
N PRO A 451 -16.21 -5.29 44.16
CA PRO A 451 -15.89 -4.60 42.89
C PRO A 451 -15.96 -5.51 41.66
N GLU A 452 -15.64 -6.79 41.83
CA GLU A 452 -15.64 -7.78 40.75
C GLU A 452 -17.05 -8.16 40.29
N ALA A 453 -18.06 -8.05 41.17
CA ALA A 453 -19.44 -8.39 40.91
C ALA A 453 -20.36 -7.17 40.73
N ASP A 454 -19.86 -5.95 41.00
CA ASP A 454 -20.50 -4.65 40.74
C ASP A 454 -20.22 -4.22 39.30
N LEU A 455 -20.97 -4.81 38.35
CA LEU A 455 -20.70 -4.69 36.91
C LEU A 455 -21.13 -3.35 36.33
N ASP A 456 -22.03 -2.60 37.00
CA ASP A 456 -22.46 -1.26 36.58
C ASP A 456 -21.72 -0.13 37.31
N GLY A 457 -20.85 -0.48 38.29
CA GLY A 457 -20.05 0.49 39.05
C GLY A 457 -20.88 1.36 40.02
N SER A 458 -22.08 0.93 40.40
CA SER A 458 -22.97 1.66 41.32
C SER A 458 -22.46 1.66 42.75
N GLY A 459 -21.55 0.76 43.10
CA GLY A 459 -20.99 0.56 44.44
C GLY A 459 -21.73 -0.52 45.25
N THR A 460 -22.69 -1.21 44.66
CA THR A 460 -23.43 -2.29 45.32
C THR A 460 -23.89 -3.33 44.30
N VAL A 461 -23.64 -4.59 44.54
CA VAL A 461 -24.09 -5.69 43.68
C VAL A 461 -25.60 -5.87 43.78
N GLU A 462 -26.31 -5.56 42.70
CA GLU A 462 -27.77 -5.54 42.67
C GLU A 462 -28.37 -6.09 41.36
N PHE A 463 -29.65 -5.80 41.12
CA PHE A 463 -30.37 -6.34 39.96
C PHE A 463 -29.82 -5.91 38.60
N ASN A 464 -29.25 -4.70 38.52
CA ASN A 464 -28.63 -4.22 37.26
C ASN A 464 -27.42 -5.05 36.88
N ASP A 465 -26.58 -5.43 37.86
CA ASP A 465 -25.39 -6.27 37.60
C ASP A 465 -25.80 -7.66 37.07
N LEU A 466 -26.88 -8.23 37.64
CA LEU A 466 -27.44 -9.46 37.14
C LEU A 466 -27.94 -9.32 35.69
N LEU A 467 -28.57 -8.22 35.33
CA LEU A 467 -29.01 -7.96 33.96
C LEU A 467 -27.83 -7.81 33.00
N ILE A 468 -26.75 -7.15 33.42
CA ILE A 468 -25.51 -7.01 32.63
C ILE A 468 -24.93 -8.41 32.40
N LEU A 469 -24.69 -9.21 33.46
CA LEU A 469 -24.16 -10.55 33.33
C LEU A 469 -24.98 -11.44 32.38
N LEU A 470 -26.31 -11.40 32.51
CA LEU A 470 -27.20 -12.20 31.66
C LEU A 470 -27.22 -11.71 30.20
N SER A 471 -26.92 -10.44 29.95
CA SER A 471 -26.87 -9.88 28.61
C SER A 471 -25.62 -10.30 27.83
N VAL A 472 -24.53 -10.70 28.52
CA VAL A 472 -23.25 -11.14 27.98
C VAL A 472 -22.94 -12.61 28.25
N TYR A 473 -23.96 -13.40 28.57
CA TYR A 473 -23.80 -14.80 28.91
C TYR A 473 -23.32 -15.63 27.71
N GLY A 474 -22.16 -16.25 27.81
CA GLY A 474 -21.51 -17.04 26.76
C GLY A 474 -19.99 -16.94 26.78
N ASP A 475 -19.40 -17.28 25.66
CA ASP A 475 -17.97 -17.13 25.47
C ASP A 475 -17.63 -15.63 25.29
N CYS A 476 -16.53 -15.19 25.89
CA CYS A 476 -16.01 -13.85 25.72
C CYS A 476 -15.29 -13.61 24.33
#